data_6f0f72c9af138b759875ce3ac034309d
#
_entry.id   6f0f72c9af138b759875ce3ac034309d
#
_cell.length_a   1.000
_cell.length_b   1.000
_cell.length_c   1.000
_cell.angle_alpha   90.00
_cell.angle_beta   90.00
_cell.angle_gamma   90.00
#
_symmetry.space_group_name_H-M   'P 1'
#
loop_
_entity.id
_entity.type
_entity.pdbx_description
1 polymer ?
#
loop_
_entity_poly.entity_id
_entity_poly.type
_entity_poly.pdbx_seq_one_letter_code
_entity_poly.pdbx_strand_id
1 'polypeptide(L)'
;MATHDGFDRVALHVEGEGAPGWFIRYEDEPIADPAGEPMSVEGGAFLRVAIRNVALPPDLPEPLEEQVWHGQRVAAPDDAGAVREVVADTIAAGQHGFYLGIDTLRPYLVERIGQEDGSYRVVIDIFHEEPDPAPLAGAPSTEPRQEAGDPDTQFVHDVRVGTHDGFDRVVVEHSGRTPVGWRTAYVDDARARSVLGLEEPGEVVLEITIRNITPPDELSDELQTWDAGPIDGLPGGVIEQVDAAIAGDHHVIVVGLPEQLDYLAEYVDRPPGRLIIDLFHR
;
A
#
# COMPACT_ATOMS: atom_id res chain seq x y z
N MET A 1 -12.02 16.22 -9.51
CA MET A 1 -11.42 15.10 -10.25
C MET A 1 -10.91 15.63 -11.59
N ALA A 2 -9.81 15.08 -12.10
CA ALA A 2 -9.22 15.46 -13.40
C ALA A 2 -8.48 14.26 -14.01
N THR A 3 -8.59 14.12 -15.35
CA THR A 3 -7.81 13.14 -16.10
C THR A 3 -6.53 13.79 -16.60
N HIS A 4 -5.41 13.12 -16.42
CA HIS A 4 -4.07 13.51 -16.83
C HIS A 4 -3.49 12.47 -17.81
N ASP A 5 -2.36 12.79 -18.39
CA ASP A 5 -1.60 11.82 -19.18
C ASP A 5 -1.06 10.73 -18.23
N GLY A 6 -1.54 9.49 -18.40
CA GLY A 6 -1.15 8.33 -17.62
C GLY A 6 -1.89 8.08 -16.30
N PHE A 7 -2.73 9.00 -15.80
CA PHE A 7 -3.49 8.79 -14.56
C PHE A 7 -4.72 9.68 -14.45
N ASP A 8 -5.69 9.24 -13.66
CA ASP A 8 -6.80 10.07 -13.17
C ASP A 8 -6.55 10.51 -11.74
N ARG A 9 -6.76 11.79 -11.43
CA ARG A 9 -6.60 12.35 -10.11
C ARG A 9 -7.95 12.64 -9.45
N VAL A 10 -8.19 12.05 -8.30
CA VAL A 10 -9.27 12.40 -7.38
C VAL A 10 -8.66 13.14 -6.20
N ALA A 11 -9.16 14.34 -5.90
CA ALA A 11 -8.72 15.12 -4.76
C ALA A 11 -9.92 15.38 -3.84
N LEU A 12 -9.82 14.92 -2.60
CA LEU A 12 -10.77 15.18 -1.53
C LEU A 12 -10.23 16.36 -0.71
N HIS A 13 -10.98 17.45 -0.66
CA HIS A 13 -10.63 18.62 0.13
C HIS A 13 -11.21 18.47 1.53
N VAL A 14 -10.36 18.64 2.54
CA VAL A 14 -10.71 18.50 3.95
C VAL A 14 -10.38 19.79 4.68
N GLU A 15 -11.42 20.47 5.13
CA GLU A 15 -11.30 21.69 5.93
C GLU A 15 -11.31 21.35 7.42
N GLY A 16 -10.67 22.18 8.24
CA GLY A 16 -10.65 22.03 9.69
C GLY A 16 -9.25 22.03 10.28
N GLU A 17 -9.20 21.91 11.60
CA GLU A 17 -7.94 21.86 12.35
C GLU A 17 -7.39 20.43 12.44
N GLY A 18 -6.12 20.27 12.13
CA GLY A 18 -5.43 18.99 12.20
C GLY A 18 -5.44 18.19 10.90
N ALA A 19 -4.47 17.33 10.78
CA ALA A 19 -4.27 16.52 9.57
C ALA A 19 -5.25 15.33 9.54
N PRO A 20 -6.01 15.14 8.45
CA PRO A 20 -6.89 13.97 8.33
C PRO A 20 -6.04 12.70 8.19
N GLY A 21 -6.52 11.61 8.79
CA GLY A 21 -6.09 10.27 8.45
C GLY A 21 -6.88 9.74 7.24
N TRP A 22 -6.42 8.64 6.67
CA TRP A 22 -7.19 7.92 5.66
C TRP A 22 -6.96 6.43 5.75
N PHE A 23 -7.86 5.69 5.11
CA PHE A 23 -7.75 4.27 4.84
C PHE A 23 -8.24 4.04 3.40
N ILE A 24 -7.49 3.30 2.61
CA ILE A 24 -7.81 3.05 1.19
C ILE A 24 -7.48 1.60 0.86
N ARG A 25 -8.45 0.91 0.23
CA ARG A 25 -8.28 -0.45 -0.29
C ARG A 25 -9.28 -0.75 -1.37
N TYR A 26 -8.99 -1.74 -2.21
CA TYR A 26 -9.99 -2.35 -3.07
C TYR A 26 -10.95 -3.24 -2.24
N GLU A 27 -12.21 -3.24 -2.63
CA GLU A 27 -13.27 -4.10 -2.09
C GLU A 27 -13.99 -4.78 -3.24
N ASP A 28 -14.49 -6.01 -2.99
CA ASP A 28 -15.20 -6.80 -4.00
C ASP A 28 -16.53 -6.16 -4.38
N GLU A 29 -17.22 -5.56 -3.40
CA GLU A 29 -18.52 -4.91 -3.55
C GLU A 29 -18.57 -3.61 -2.74
N PRO A 30 -19.18 -2.53 -3.29
CA PRO A 30 -19.41 -1.31 -2.53
C PRO A 30 -20.54 -1.54 -1.51
N ILE A 31 -20.22 -1.33 -0.23
CA ILE A 31 -21.16 -1.51 0.88
C ILE A 31 -21.21 -0.24 1.72
N ALA A 32 -22.43 0.27 1.94
CA ALA A 32 -22.65 1.46 2.76
C ALA A 32 -22.33 1.20 4.25
N ASP A 33 -21.55 2.08 4.85
CA ASP A 33 -21.21 2.03 6.27
C ASP A 33 -22.03 3.10 7.03
N PRO A 34 -22.72 2.80 8.13
CA PRO A 34 -22.78 1.53 8.87
C PRO A 34 -23.95 0.61 8.47
N ALA A 35 -24.70 0.94 7.43
CA ALA A 35 -25.95 0.24 7.09
C ALA A 35 -25.72 -1.21 6.63
N GLY A 36 -24.56 -1.50 6.05
CA GLY A 36 -24.26 -2.82 5.50
C GLY A 36 -25.04 -3.15 4.23
N GLU A 37 -25.61 -2.14 3.57
CA GLU A 37 -26.40 -2.31 2.35
C GLU A 37 -25.53 -2.07 1.10
N PRO A 38 -25.73 -2.84 0.01
CA PRO A 38 -25.01 -2.62 -1.24
C PRO A 38 -25.27 -1.21 -1.79
N MET A 39 -24.20 -0.56 -2.25
CA MET A 39 -24.25 0.73 -2.95
C MET A 39 -24.11 0.52 -4.46
N SER A 40 -24.80 1.37 -5.23
CA SER A 40 -24.65 1.38 -6.68
C SER A 40 -23.47 2.27 -7.06
N VAL A 41 -22.41 1.69 -7.55
CA VAL A 41 -21.19 2.36 -8.05
C VAL A 41 -20.85 1.79 -9.42
N GLU A 42 -20.68 2.67 -10.41
CA GLU A 42 -20.34 2.27 -11.78
C GLU A 42 -18.82 1.94 -11.87
N GLY A 43 -18.49 0.70 -12.24
CA GLY A 43 -17.08 0.26 -12.40
C GLY A 43 -16.95 -1.26 -12.45
N GLY A 44 -15.77 -1.72 -12.79
CA GLY A 44 -15.36 -3.13 -12.72
C GLY A 44 -14.49 -3.45 -11.50
N ALA A 45 -14.04 -2.41 -10.79
CA ALA A 45 -13.31 -2.49 -9.54
C ALA A 45 -13.71 -1.31 -8.63
N PHE A 46 -13.68 -1.52 -7.31
CA PHE A 46 -14.19 -0.55 -6.34
C PHE A 46 -13.11 -0.22 -5.31
N LEU A 47 -12.58 1.02 -5.37
CA LEU A 47 -11.60 1.50 -4.41
C LEU A 47 -12.34 2.28 -3.30
N ARG A 48 -12.38 1.70 -2.11
CA ARG A 48 -12.90 2.38 -0.92
C ARG A 48 -11.87 3.35 -0.37
N VAL A 49 -12.30 4.57 -0.13
CA VAL A 49 -11.54 5.64 0.50
C VAL A 49 -12.30 6.10 1.74
N ALA A 50 -11.71 5.99 2.92
CA ALA A 50 -12.29 6.52 4.15
C ALA A 50 -11.38 7.62 4.72
N ILE A 51 -11.88 8.84 4.78
CA ILE A 51 -11.22 9.95 5.46
C ILE A 51 -11.57 9.88 6.94
N ARG A 52 -10.56 9.87 7.80
CA ARG A 52 -10.68 9.72 9.25
C ARG A 52 -10.50 11.05 9.97
N ASN A 53 -10.98 11.11 11.21
CA ASN A 53 -10.97 12.29 12.07
C ASN A 53 -11.81 13.43 11.50
N VAL A 54 -12.94 13.09 10.87
CA VAL A 54 -13.94 14.06 10.41
C VAL A 54 -14.99 14.31 11.48
N ALA A 55 -15.46 15.55 11.57
CA ALA A 55 -16.57 15.91 12.45
C ALA A 55 -17.87 15.29 11.95
N LEU A 56 -18.73 14.88 12.88
CA LEU A 56 -20.07 14.42 12.54
C LEU A 56 -20.95 15.61 12.13
N PRO A 57 -21.90 15.42 11.18
CA PRO A 57 -22.76 16.52 10.72
C PRO A 57 -23.42 17.34 11.82
N PRO A 58 -23.96 16.76 12.92
CA PRO A 58 -24.54 17.53 14.01
C PRO A 58 -23.56 18.43 14.79
N ASP A 59 -22.26 18.16 14.65
CA ASP A 59 -21.21 18.93 15.31
C ASP A 59 -20.65 20.05 14.41
N LEU A 60 -21.13 20.13 13.16
CA LEU A 60 -20.72 21.16 12.21
C LEU A 60 -21.56 22.44 12.38
N PRO A 61 -20.94 23.64 12.27
CA PRO A 61 -21.69 24.88 12.26
C PRO A 61 -22.51 25.00 10.95
N GLU A 62 -23.70 25.58 11.04
CA GLU A 62 -24.44 25.97 9.85
C GLU A 62 -23.63 27.04 9.05
N PRO A 63 -23.54 27.00 7.72
CA PRO A 63 -24.24 26.09 6.79
C PRO A 63 -23.44 24.84 6.36
N LEU A 64 -22.37 24.46 7.06
CA LEU A 64 -21.49 23.38 6.65
C LEU A 64 -22.19 22.01 6.70
N GLU A 65 -23.13 21.83 7.63
CA GLU A 65 -23.93 20.60 7.72
C GLU A 65 -24.67 20.28 6.40
N GLU A 66 -25.18 21.31 5.72
CA GLU A 66 -25.91 21.16 4.45
C GLU A 66 -25.00 20.86 3.25
N GLN A 67 -23.68 21.05 3.41
CA GLN A 67 -22.69 20.81 2.35
C GLN A 67 -22.08 19.41 2.38
N VAL A 68 -22.42 18.61 3.38
CA VAL A 68 -21.93 17.24 3.52
C VAL A 68 -22.60 16.31 2.50
N TRP A 69 -21.79 15.55 1.79
CA TRP A 69 -22.30 14.54 0.86
C TRP A 69 -22.71 13.26 1.58
N HIS A 70 -23.85 12.70 1.18
CA HIS A 70 -24.39 11.46 1.74
C HIS A 70 -24.97 10.59 0.63
N GLY A 71 -24.38 9.43 0.38
CA GLY A 71 -24.93 8.41 -0.51
C GLY A 71 -25.19 8.91 -1.94
N GLN A 72 -24.44 9.89 -2.42
CA GLN A 72 -24.65 10.50 -3.73
C GLN A 72 -23.40 10.47 -4.60
N ARG A 73 -23.60 10.46 -5.91
CA ARG A 73 -22.52 10.68 -6.86
C ARG A 73 -21.97 12.10 -6.69
N VAL A 74 -20.69 12.23 -6.41
CA VAL A 74 -20.01 13.51 -6.21
C VAL A 74 -19.12 13.91 -7.38
N ALA A 75 -18.70 12.94 -8.19
CA ALA A 75 -17.97 13.20 -9.44
C ALA A 75 -18.19 12.07 -10.44
N ALA A 76 -18.20 12.43 -11.72
CA ALA A 76 -18.06 11.52 -12.84
C ALA A 76 -17.22 12.24 -13.90
N PRO A 77 -16.27 11.56 -14.57
CA PRO A 77 -15.52 12.16 -15.66
C PRO A 77 -16.40 12.38 -16.87
N ASP A 78 -16.12 13.47 -17.59
CA ASP A 78 -16.73 13.71 -18.91
C ASP A 78 -16.10 12.84 -20.01
N ASP A 79 -14.90 12.31 -19.77
CA ASP A 79 -14.10 11.51 -20.70
C ASP A 79 -13.82 10.09 -20.18
N ALA A 80 -13.38 9.21 -21.08
CA ALA A 80 -13.13 7.79 -20.81
C ALA A 80 -11.80 7.55 -20.04
N GLY A 81 -11.66 8.13 -18.86
CA GLY A 81 -10.57 7.81 -17.94
C GLY A 81 -10.76 6.42 -17.27
N ALA A 82 -9.85 6.03 -16.39
CA ALA A 82 -9.96 4.81 -15.58
C ALA A 82 -11.06 4.91 -14.52
N VAL A 83 -11.20 6.09 -13.88
CA VAL A 83 -12.26 6.35 -12.91
C VAL A 83 -13.58 6.61 -13.61
N ARG A 84 -14.62 5.86 -13.27
CA ARG A 84 -15.98 5.96 -13.83
C ARG A 84 -16.85 6.92 -13.04
N GLU A 85 -16.81 6.82 -11.73
CA GLU A 85 -17.52 7.75 -10.82
C GLU A 85 -16.91 7.75 -9.42
N VAL A 86 -17.25 8.76 -8.65
CA VAL A 86 -16.99 8.84 -7.22
C VAL A 86 -18.31 9.00 -6.51
N VAL A 87 -18.59 8.11 -5.57
CA VAL A 87 -19.82 8.12 -4.76
C VAL A 87 -19.43 8.34 -3.30
N ALA A 88 -20.05 9.32 -2.65
CA ALA A 88 -19.88 9.52 -1.22
C ALA A 88 -20.75 8.52 -0.45
N ASP A 89 -20.19 7.92 0.57
CA ASP A 89 -20.91 7.15 1.58
C ASP A 89 -21.37 8.07 2.73
N THR A 90 -21.92 7.50 3.76
CA THR A 90 -22.35 8.22 4.96
C THR A 90 -21.15 8.57 5.84
N ILE A 91 -21.26 9.66 6.61
CA ILE A 91 -20.33 9.93 7.70
C ILE A 91 -20.77 9.13 8.92
N ALA A 92 -19.90 8.24 9.39
CA ALA A 92 -20.15 7.44 10.58
C ALA A 92 -18.86 7.26 11.39
N ALA A 93 -18.95 7.21 12.71
CA ALA A 93 -17.84 6.96 13.63
C ALA A 93 -16.59 7.83 13.36
N GLY A 94 -16.76 9.11 12.96
CA GLY A 94 -15.66 10.02 12.65
C GLY A 94 -14.94 9.71 11.34
N GLN A 95 -15.57 8.97 10.43
CA GLN A 95 -15.08 8.67 9.10
C GLN A 95 -16.08 9.11 8.03
N HIS A 96 -15.58 9.62 6.90
CA HIS A 96 -16.38 9.85 5.71
C HIS A 96 -15.88 8.93 4.60
N GLY A 97 -16.73 8.00 4.19
CA GLY A 97 -16.44 7.02 3.15
C GLY A 97 -16.69 7.56 1.75
N PHE A 98 -15.92 7.07 0.80
CA PHE A 98 -16.13 7.27 -0.64
C PHE A 98 -15.82 5.98 -1.37
N TYR A 99 -16.52 5.71 -2.45
CA TYR A 99 -16.17 4.68 -3.40
C TYR A 99 -15.78 5.31 -4.74
N LEU A 100 -14.60 4.95 -5.22
CA LEU A 100 -14.20 5.22 -6.59
C LEU A 100 -14.50 3.98 -7.42
N GLY A 101 -15.43 4.08 -8.35
CA GLY A 101 -15.67 3.07 -9.35
C GLY A 101 -14.63 3.22 -10.47
N ILE A 102 -13.89 2.16 -10.72
CA ILE A 102 -12.77 2.13 -11.66
C ILE A 102 -13.06 1.06 -12.71
N ASP A 103 -12.61 1.24 -13.94
CA ASP A 103 -12.89 0.30 -15.03
C ASP A 103 -12.39 -1.13 -14.75
N THR A 104 -11.23 -1.27 -14.13
CA THR A 104 -10.63 -2.52 -13.67
C THR A 104 -9.71 -2.24 -12.48
N LEU A 105 -9.11 -3.25 -11.87
CA LEU A 105 -8.06 -3.05 -10.87
C LEU A 105 -6.90 -2.25 -11.48
N ARG A 106 -6.52 -1.16 -10.83
CA ARG A 106 -5.48 -0.25 -11.25
C ARG A 106 -4.53 0.07 -10.10
N PRO A 107 -3.23 0.27 -10.35
CA PRO A 107 -2.33 0.85 -9.36
C PRO A 107 -2.79 2.24 -8.97
N TYR A 108 -2.59 2.61 -7.72
CA TYR A 108 -2.90 3.95 -7.22
C TYR A 108 -1.82 4.48 -6.28
N LEU A 109 -1.73 5.79 -6.21
CA LEU A 109 -0.89 6.51 -5.25
C LEU A 109 -1.77 7.44 -4.43
N VAL A 110 -1.46 7.59 -3.14
CA VAL A 110 -2.17 8.50 -2.25
C VAL A 110 -1.21 9.46 -1.59
N GLU A 111 -1.54 10.74 -1.62
CA GLU A 111 -0.79 11.78 -0.94
C GLU A 111 -1.70 12.69 -0.13
N ARG A 112 -1.21 13.16 1.02
CA ARG A 112 -1.84 14.23 1.78
C ARG A 112 -1.04 15.51 1.59
N ILE A 113 -1.69 16.55 1.07
CA ILE A 113 -1.08 17.84 0.77
C ILE A 113 -1.71 18.90 1.68
N GLY A 114 -0.89 19.49 2.58
CA GLY A 114 -1.30 20.65 3.37
C GLY A 114 -1.39 21.90 2.48
N GLN A 115 -2.40 22.74 2.74
CA GLN A 115 -2.61 24.01 2.05
C GLN A 115 -2.21 25.19 2.95
N GLU A 116 -1.94 26.34 2.36
CA GLU A 116 -1.53 27.57 3.09
C GLU A 116 -2.61 28.08 4.06
N ASP A 117 -3.88 27.79 3.80
CA ASP A 117 -5.03 28.14 4.64
C ASP A 117 -5.25 27.17 5.81
N GLY A 118 -4.39 26.17 5.98
CA GLY A 118 -4.49 25.15 7.02
C GLY A 118 -5.37 23.94 6.66
N SER A 119 -6.04 23.97 5.52
CA SER A 119 -6.77 22.82 4.99
C SER A 119 -5.83 21.74 4.42
N TYR A 120 -6.40 20.57 4.07
CA TYR A 120 -5.68 19.48 3.47
C TYR A 120 -6.38 18.97 2.22
N ARG A 121 -5.60 18.39 1.31
CA ARG A 121 -6.13 17.56 0.23
C ARG A 121 -5.58 16.15 0.38
N VAL A 122 -6.47 15.18 0.34
CA VAL A 122 -6.11 13.78 0.11
C VAL A 122 -6.26 13.55 -1.38
N VAL A 123 -5.14 13.33 -2.04
CA VAL A 123 -5.04 13.18 -3.50
C VAL A 123 -4.82 11.72 -3.79
N ILE A 124 -5.63 11.15 -4.67
CA ILE A 124 -5.56 9.76 -5.11
C ILE A 124 -5.34 9.79 -6.63
N ASP A 125 -4.21 9.28 -7.08
CA ASP A 125 -3.87 9.10 -8.48
C ASP A 125 -4.11 7.63 -8.86
N ILE A 126 -5.01 7.40 -9.81
CA ILE A 126 -5.30 6.08 -10.38
C ILE A 126 -4.59 6.00 -11.72
N PHE A 127 -3.59 5.14 -11.84
CA PHE A 127 -2.79 5.02 -13.05
C PHE A 127 -3.53 4.26 -14.14
N HIS A 128 -3.47 4.76 -15.40
CA HIS A 128 -4.09 4.11 -16.57
C HIS A 128 -3.36 2.82 -16.94
N GLU A 129 -2.06 2.80 -16.75
CA GLU A 129 -1.19 1.64 -16.86
C GLU A 129 -0.34 1.59 -15.61
N GLU A 130 0.18 0.43 -15.26
CA GLU A 130 1.18 0.35 -14.21
C GLU A 130 2.39 1.18 -14.69
N PRO A 131 2.72 2.29 -13.99
CA PRO A 131 3.91 3.03 -14.38
C PRO A 131 5.09 2.09 -14.23
N ASP A 132 5.82 1.88 -15.33
CA ASP A 132 7.07 1.13 -15.28
C ASP A 132 8.04 1.93 -14.39
N PRO A 133 8.23 1.53 -13.12
CA PRO A 133 9.02 2.32 -12.21
C PRO A 133 10.46 2.28 -12.67
N ALA A 134 11.12 3.43 -12.71
CA ALA A 134 12.56 3.44 -12.86
C ALA A 134 13.20 2.59 -11.75
N PRO A 135 14.28 1.84 -12.04
CA PRO A 135 15.01 1.11 -11.02
C PRO A 135 15.58 2.09 -9.98
N LEU A 136 15.80 1.58 -8.76
CA LEU A 136 16.47 2.33 -7.71
C LEU A 136 17.81 2.88 -8.19
N ALA A 137 18.13 4.11 -7.79
CA ALA A 137 19.39 4.75 -8.16
C ALA A 137 20.55 4.23 -7.31
N GLY A 138 21.67 3.88 -7.92
CA GLY A 138 22.88 3.47 -7.20
C GLY A 138 23.71 2.43 -7.96
N ALA A 139 24.67 1.86 -7.25
CA ALA A 139 25.47 0.76 -7.75
C ALA A 139 24.93 -0.56 -7.17
N PRO A 140 24.28 -1.41 -7.98
CA PRO A 140 23.80 -2.70 -7.50
C PRO A 140 24.99 -3.62 -7.14
N SER A 141 24.79 -4.50 -6.17
CA SER A 141 25.76 -5.48 -5.75
C SER A 141 25.09 -6.65 -5.02
N THR A 142 25.80 -7.72 -4.80
CA THR A 142 25.36 -8.87 -4.00
C THR A 142 25.65 -8.70 -2.50
N GLU A 143 26.24 -7.58 -2.09
CA GLU A 143 26.63 -7.33 -0.70
C GLU A 143 25.40 -7.07 0.19
N PRO A 144 25.45 -7.50 1.46
CA PRO A 144 24.37 -7.23 2.41
C PRO A 144 24.14 -5.74 2.61
N ARG A 145 22.86 -5.36 2.74
CA ARG A 145 22.43 -3.98 3.01
C ARG A 145 21.60 -3.94 4.29
N GLN A 146 21.69 -2.84 5.03
CA GLN A 146 20.92 -2.67 6.25
C GLN A 146 20.78 -1.21 6.65
N GLU A 147 19.71 -0.93 7.38
CA GLU A 147 19.48 0.35 8.03
C GLU A 147 18.89 0.12 9.42
N ALA A 148 19.18 1.01 10.36
CA ALA A 148 18.57 0.99 11.66
C ALA A 148 17.23 1.72 11.62
N GLY A 149 16.24 1.21 12.35
CA GLY A 149 14.94 1.87 12.52
C GLY A 149 14.74 2.29 13.96
N ASP A 150 13.69 3.07 14.17
CA ASP A 150 13.25 3.52 15.47
C ASP A 150 12.16 2.57 16.03
N PRO A 151 12.09 2.37 17.37
CA PRO A 151 11.03 1.56 17.98
C PRO A 151 9.67 2.26 17.84
N ASP A 152 8.68 1.55 17.31
CA ASP A 152 7.29 1.97 17.25
C ASP A 152 6.40 0.72 17.14
N THR A 153 5.07 0.88 17.21
CA THR A 153 4.15 -0.17 16.82
C THR A 153 4.20 -0.32 15.31
N GLN A 154 4.84 -1.35 14.83
CA GLN A 154 5.11 -1.58 13.41
C GLN A 154 4.81 -3.03 13.03
N PHE A 155 4.23 -3.22 11.87
CA PHE A 155 4.01 -4.55 11.28
C PHE A 155 4.03 -4.46 9.77
N VAL A 156 4.45 -5.52 9.11
CA VAL A 156 4.35 -5.64 7.65
C VAL A 156 2.90 -5.96 7.32
N HIS A 157 2.28 -5.15 6.48
CA HIS A 157 0.88 -5.35 6.12
C HIS A 157 0.68 -5.75 4.65
N ASP A 158 1.68 -5.55 3.81
CA ASP A 158 1.63 -5.96 2.41
C ASP A 158 3.03 -6.27 1.86
N VAL A 159 3.10 -7.28 0.99
CA VAL A 159 4.30 -7.62 0.20
C VAL A 159 3.86 -7.83 -1.24
N ARG A 160 4.53 -7.15 -2.16
CA ARG A 160 4.23 -7.20 -3.59
C ARG A 160 5.46 -7.48 -4.42
N VAL A 161 5.25 -8.17 -5.54
CA VAL A 161 6.27 -8.48 -6.53
C VAL A 161 5.86 -7.88 -7.87
N GLY A 162 6.81 -7.26 -8.57
CA GLY A 162 6.64 -6.72 -9.91
C GLY A 162 7.81 -7.10 -10.80
N THR A 163 7.55 -7.40 -12.07
CA THR A 163 8.59 -7.63 -13.10
C THR A 163 8.60 -6.46 -14.07
N HIS A 164 9.79 -5.90 -14.31
CA HIS A 164 10.02 -4.70 -15.11
C HIS A 164 11.12 -4.93 -16.14
N ASP A 165 11.32 -3.99 -17.06
CA ASP A 165 12.41 -4.08 -18.02
C ASP A 165 13.78 -3.97 -17.31
N GLY A 166 14.49 -5.08 -17.24
CA GLY A 166 15.82 -5.19 -16.66
C GLY A 166 15.90 -5.42 -15.15
N PHE A 167 14.76 -5.50 -14.41
CA PHE A 167 14.76 -5.81 -12.98
C PHE A 167 13.42 -6.35 -12.49
N ASP A 168 13.45 -7.11 -11.41
CA ASP A 168 12.26 -7.42 -10.61
C ASP A 168 12.28 -6.59 -9.33
N ARG A 169 11.10 -6.20 -8.86
CA ARG A 169 10.93 -5.40 -7.65
C ARG A 169 10.13 -6.14 -6.59
N VAL A 170 10.66 -6.17 -5.37
CA VAL A 170 9.91 -6.55 -4.17
C VAL A 170 9.63 -5.28 -3.37
N VAL A 171 8.37 -5.07 -2.99
CA VAL A 171 7.95 -3.97 -2.12
C VAL A 171 7.40 -4.56 -0.84
N VAL A 172 8.02 -4.21 0.29
CA VAL A 172 7.53 -4.55 1.63
C VAL A 172 6.95 -3.29 2.23
N GLU A 173 5.63 -3.26 2.40
CA GLU A 173 4.91 -2.13 2.97
C GLU A 173 4.63 -2.38 4.45
N HIS A 174 4.91 -1.40 5.28
CA HIS A 174 4.68 -1.51 6.72
C HIS A 174 3.86 -0.34 7.25
N SER A 175 3.15 -0.59 8.35
CA SER A 175 2.50 0.44 9.14
C SER A 175 3.45 0.89 10.25
N GLY A 176 3.24 2.08 10.72
CA GLY A 176 4.06 2.75 11.72
C GLY A 176 4.34 4.18 11.29
N ARG A 177 4.91 4.95 12.21
CA ARG A 177 5.18 6.38 11.99
C ARG A 177 6.67 6.68 11.83
N THR A 178 7.51 5.70 12.12
CA THR A 178 8.96 5.82 12.10
C THR A 178 9.57 4.81 11.13
N PRO A 179 10.76 5.06 10.62
CA PRO A 179 11.46 4.11 9.76
C PRO A 179 11.67 2.76 10.44
N VAL A 180 11.39 1.67 9.74
CA VAL A 180 11.70 0.31 10.24
C VAL A 180 13.18 0.04 10.17
N GLY A 181 13.69 -0.75 11.10
CA GLY A 181 15.01 -1.37 10.95
C GLY A 181 14.92 -2.54 9.97
N TRP A 182 15.84 -2.61 9.03
CA TRP A 182 15.85 -3.68 8.05
C TRP A 182 17.26 -4.17 7.71
N ARG A 183 17.31 -5.38 7.18
CA ARG A 183 18.52 -5.98 6.62
C ARG A 183 18.18 -6.88 5.45
N THR A 184 18.97 -6.83 4.40
CA THR A 184 18.93 -7.77 3.28
C THR A 184 20.27 -8.48 3.15
N ALA A 185 20.26 -9.78 2.90
CA ALA A 185 21.45 -10.56 2.62
C ALA A 185 21.12 -11.86 1.94
N TYR A 186 21.98 -12.33 1.06
CA TYR A 186 21.95 -13.70 0.60
C TYR A 186 22.25 -14.66 1.76
N VAL A 187 21.47 -15.71 1.86
CA VAL A 187 21.61 -16.77 2.87
C VAL A 187 21.65 -18.12 2.18
N ASP A 188 22.20 -19.12 2.88
CA ASP A 188 22.11 -20.49 2.39
C ASP A 188 20.69 -21.06 2.57
N ASP A 189 20.31 -21.94 1.68
CA ASP A 189 19.02 -22.61 1.67
C ASP A 189 18.69 -23.33 3.00
N ALA A 190 19.71 -23.92 3.66
CA ALA A 190 19.53 -24.58 4.95
C ALA A 190 18.99 -23.63 6.04
N ARG A 191 19.38 -22.35 6.02
CA ARG A 191 18.85 -21.34 6.94
C ARG A 191 17.38 -21.03 6.64
N ALA A 192 17.02 -20.81 5.40
CA ALA A 192 15.64 -20.52 5.00
C ALA A 192 14.69 -21.66 5.40
N ARG A 193 15.09 -22.92 5.14
CA ARG A 193 14.29 -24.10 5.51
C ARG A 193 14.21 -24.34 7.02
N SER A 194 15.33 -24.21 7.74
CA SER A 194 15.38 -24.59 9.16
C SER A 194 14.76 -23.56 10.09
N VAL A 195 14.84 -22.28 9.77
CA VAL A 195 14.35 -21.18 10.62
C VAL A 195 12.90 -20.84 10.31
N LEU A 196 12.49 -20.91 9.07
CA LEU A 196 11.18 -20.43 8.60
C LEU A 196 10.23 -21.55 8.20
N GLY A 197 10.72 -22.80 8.14
CA GLY A 197 9.90 -23.96 7.72
C GLY A 197 9.45 -23.91 6.26
N LEU A 198 10.12 -23.07 5.43
CA LEU A 198 9.77 -22.87 4.04
C LEU A 198 10.31 -24.03 3.18
N GLU A 199 9.48 -24.52 2.27
CA GLU A 199 9.83 -25.58 1.33
C GLU A 199 10.25 -24.98 -0.01
N GLU A 200 11.53 -25.13 -0.36
CA GLU A 200 12.11 -24.84 -1.70
C GLU A 200 11.83 -23.42 -2.27
N PRO A 201 12.27 -22.34 -1.59
CA PRO A 201 12.06 -20.98 -2.09
C PRO A 201 12.86 -20.65 -3.37
N GLY A 202 13.83 -21.48 -3.79
CA GLY A 202 14.72 -21.27 -4.95
C GLY A 202 16.12 -21.87 -4.74
N GLU A 203 16.96 -21.85 -5.78
CA GLU A 203 18.36 -22.32 -5.66
C GLU A 203 19.19 -21.38 -4.79
N VAL A 204 18.86 -20.09 -4.82
CA VAL A 204 19.50 -19.03 -4.04
C VAL A 204 18.42 -18.22 -3.32
N VAL A 205 18.68 -17.82 -2.09
CA VAL A 205 17.72 -17.10 -1.26
C VAL A 205 18.25 -15.75 -0.82
N LEU A 206 17.53 -14.68 -1.17
CA LEU A 206 17.74 -13.36 -0.58
C LEU A 206 16.80 -13.21 0.62
N GLU A 207 17.35 -13.12 1.83
CA GLU A 207 16.60 -12.87 3.07
C GLU A 207 16.43 -11.36 3.29
N ILE A 208 15.22 -10.93 3.55
CA ILE A 208 14.84 -9.58 3.96
C ILE A 208 14.32 -9.69 5.39
N THR A 209 14.99 -9.07 6.33
CA THR A 209 14.59 -9.05 7.74
C THR A 209 14.09 -7.65 8.09
N ILE A 210 12.81 -7.52 8.47
CA ILE A 210 12.26 -6.32 9.08
C ILE A 210 12.31 -6.51 10.61
N ARG A 211 12.90 -5.55 11.32
CA ARG A 211 13.20 -5.64 12.76
C ARG A 211 12.28 -4.75 13.57
N ASN A 212 12.16 -5.10 14.84
CA ASN A 212 11.38 -4.35 15.82
C ASN A 212 9.89 -4.24 15.42
N ILE A 213 9.34 -5.29 14.83
CA ILE A 213 7.92 -5.38 14.58
C ILE A 213 7.18 -5.71 15.88
N THR A 214 5.94 -5.26 15.97
CA THR A 214 5.04 -5.68 17.03
C THR A 214 4.58 -7.11 16.72
N PRO A 215 4.78 -8.08 17.65
CA PRO A 215 4.30 -9.45 17.47
C PRO A 215 2.79 -9.49 17.19
N PRO A 216 2.31 -10.43 16.36
CA PRO A 216 0.89 -10.49 15.98
C PRO A 216 -0.07 -10.62 17.16
N ASP A 217 0.33 -11.31 18.23
CA ASP A 217 -0.44 -11.49 19.46
C ASP A 217 -0.52 -10.21 20.33
N GLU A 218 0.31 -9.23 20.05
CA GLU A 218 0.28 -7.90 20.68
C GLU A 218 -0.46 -6.84 19.84
N LEU A 219 -0.82 -7.19 18.57
CA LEU A 219 -1.61 -6.31 17.73
C LEU A 219 -3.09 -6.39 18.10
N SER A 220 -3.81 -5.28 17.91
CA SER A 220 -5.27 -5.32 18.05
C SER A 220 -5.91 -6.11 16.90
N ASP A 221 -7.10 -6.65 17.13
CA ASP A 221 -7.84 -7.45 16.14
C ASP A 221 -8.10 -6.73 14.79
N GLU A 222 -7.98 -5.40 14.79
CA GLU A 222 -8.14 -4.56 13.60
C GLU A 222 -6.84 -4.42 12.79
N LEU A 223 -5.70 -4.81 13.35
CA LEU A 223 -4.39 -4.70 12.75
C LEU A 223 -3.87 -6.11 12.45
N GLN A 224 -3.70 -6.44 11.18
CA GLN A 224 -3.20 -7.74 10.76
C GLN A 224 -1.85 -7.58 10.09
N THR A 225 -0.90 -8.38 10.52
CA THR A 225 0.35 -8.53 9.79
C THR A 225 0.12 -9.36 8.53
N TRP A 226 0.91 -9.10 7.49
CA TRP A 226 0.83 -9.86 6.26
C TRP A 226 1.21 -11.32 6.52
N ASP A 227 0.31 -12.19 6.18
CA ASP A 227 0.47 -13.65 6.28
C ASP A 227 -0.22 -14.37 5.09
N ALA A 228 -0.23 -13.72 3.94
CA ALA A 228 -0.97 -14.20 2.76
C ALA A 228 -0.42 -15.51 2.14
N GLY A 229 0.66 -16.05 2.69
CA GLY A 229 1.35 -17.21 2.14
C GLY A 229 2.23 -16.86 0.94
N PRO A 230 2.82 -17.87 0.27
CA PRO A 230 3.80 -17.62 -0.77
C PRO A 230 3.20 -16.90 -1.98
N ILE A 231 3.97 -15.97 -2.55
CA ILE A 231 3.69 -15.27 -3.80
C ILE A 231 4.58 -15.89 -4.87
N ASP A 232 3.98 -16.44 -5.90
CA ASP A 232 4.71 -16.94 -7.07
C ASP A 232 5.31 -15.79 -7.88
N GLY A 233 6.49 -16.03 -8.46
CA GLY A 233 7.12 -15.08 -9.37
C GLY A 233 6.30 -14.85 -10.63
N LEU A 234 6.51 -13.69 -11.25
CA LEU A 234 5.77 -13.30 -12.44
C LEU A 234 6.43 -13.79 -13.74
N PRO A 235 5.66 -14.06 -14.79
CA PRO A 235 6.20 -14.49 -16.07
C PRO A 235 7.20 -13.47 -16.65
N GLY A 236 8.39 -13.95 -16.99
CA GLY A 236 9.48 -13.12 -17.53
C GLY A 236 10.39 -12.51 -16.49
N GLY A 237 10.07 -12.64 -15.22
CA GLY A 237 10.91 -12.22 -14.10
C GLY A 237 11.94 -13.27 -13.69
N VAL A 238 12.75 -12.90 -12.72
CA VAL A 238 13.82 -13.73 -12.13
C VAL A 238 13.46 -14.23 -10.73
N ILE A 239 12.44 -13.66 -10.10
CA ILE A 239 11.91 -14.13 -8.81
C ILE A 239 11.13 -15.42 -9.06
N GLU A 240 11.47 -16.49 -8.34
CA GLU A 240 10.74 -17.75 -8.39
C GLU A 240 9.57 -17.76 -7.41
N GLN A 241 9.82 -17.34 -6.17
CA GLN A 241 8.80 -17.25 -5.13
C GLN A 241 9.22 -16.25 -4.05
N VAL A 242 8.24 -15.62 -3.41
CA VAL A 242 8.43 -14.85 -2.18
C VAL A 242 7.56 -15.45 -1.09
N ASP A 243 8.14 -15.70 0.06
CA ASP A 243 7.43 -16.22 1.23
C ASP A 243 7.91 -15.53 2.50
N ALA A 244 7.20 -15.67 3.61
CA ALA A 244 7.55 -15.01 4.84
C ALA A 244 7.17 -15.79 6.10
N ALA A 245 7.88 -15.49 7.19
CA ALA A 245 7.55 -15.97 8.51
C ALA A 245 7.89 -14.93 9.59
N ILE A 246 7.19 -15.00 10.71
CA ILE A 246 7.45 -14.16 11.86
C ILE A 246 8.30 -14.94 12.85
N ALA A 247 9.45 -14.38 13.23
CA ALA A 247 10.40 -14.96 14.16
C ALA A 247 10.66 -13.98 15.33
N GLY A 248 9.89 -14.10 16.39
CA GLY A 248 9.92 -13.15 17.51
C GLY A 248 9.46 -11.76 17.12
N ASP A 249 10.32 -10.76 17.28
CA ASP A 249 10.10 -9.37 16.87
C ASP A 249 10.63 -9.03 15.47
N HIS A 250 10.79 -10.06 14.62
CA HIS A 250 11.25 -9.92 13.25
C HIS A 250 10.23 -10.51 12.27
N HIS A 251 9.96 -9.79 11.20
CA HIS A 251 9.32 -10.35 10.02
C HIS A 251 10.41 -10.68 9.01
N VAL A 252 10.53 -11.94 8.67
CA VAL A 252 11.54 -12.45 7.73
C VAL A 252 10.85 -12.82 6.44
N ILE A 253 11.24 -12.16 5.36
CA ILE A 253 10.76 -12.41 4.02
C ILE A 253 11.89 -13.04 3.24
N VAL A 254 11.61 -14.06 2.47
CA VAL A 254 12.60 -14.75 1.63
C VAL A 254 12.19 -14.63 0.18
N VAL A 255 13.16 -14.32 -0.66
CA VAL A 255 13.00 -14.21 -2.11
C VAL A 255 13.83 -15.32 -2.74
N GLY A 256 13.17 -16.28 -3.35
CA GLY A 256 13.76 -17.39 -4.08
C GLY A 256 14.18 -16.96 -5.49
N LEU A 257 15.41 -17.31 -5.86
CA LEU A 257 16.04 -16.93 -7.12
C LEU A 257 16.77 -18.12 -7.75
N PRO A 258 16.89 -18.17 -9.08
CA PRO A 258 17.67 -19.20 -9.76
C PRO A 258 19.18 -19.03 -9.61
N GLU A 259 19.64 -17.80 -9.37
CA GLU A 259 21.04 -17.46 -9.15
C GLU A 259 21.20 -16.20 -8.29
N GLN A 260 22.40 -15.94 -7.82
CA GLN A 260 22.70 -14.71 -7.08
C GLN A 260 22.79 -13.51 -8.03
N LEU A 261 21.90 -12.56 -7.88
CA LEU A 261 21.79 -11.34 -8.67
C LEU A 261 22.29 -10.12 -7.89
N ASP A 262 22.79 -9.13 -8.62
CA ASP A 262 23.00 -7.82 -8.02
C ASP A 262 21.68 -7.16 -7.66
N TYR A 263 21.60 -6.50 -6.50
CA TYR A 263 20.38 -5.84 -6.06
C TYR A 263 20.66 -4.47 -5.44
N LEU A 264 19.61 -3.66 -5.36
CA LEU A 264 19.53 -2.46 -4.56
C LEU A 264 18.38 -2.59 -3.56
N ALA A 265 18.52 -1.93 -2.41
CA ALA A 265 17.47 -1.81 -1.43
C ALA A 265 17.46 -0.38 -0.89
N GLU A 266 16.27 0.22 -0.82
CA GLU A 266 16.05 1.58 -0.35
C GLU A 266 14.77 1.64 0.48
N TYR A 267 14.83 2.35 1.61
CA TYR A 267 13.67 2.63 2.41
C TYR A 267 13.07 3.99 2.03
N VAL A 268 11.78 3.99 1.70
CA VAL A 268 11.00 5.18 1.36
C VAL A 268 10.14 5.57 2.56
N ASP A 269 10.54 6.62 3.26
CA ASP A 269 9.82 7.18 4.42
C ASP A 269 8.68 8.10 3.96
N ARG A 270 7.63 7.49 3.42
CA ARG A 270 6.35 8.15 3.12
C ARG A 270 5.24 7.20 3.50
N PRO A 271 4.27 7.63 4.33
CA PRO A 271 3.18 6.76 4.74
C PRO A 271 2.33 6.24 3.55
N PRO A 272 2.12 4.92 3.44
CA PRO A 272 2.77 3.88 4.22
C PRO A 272 4.27 3.76 3.90
N GLY A 273 5.10 3.46 4.92
CA GLY A 273 6.53 3.23 4.73
C GLY A 273 6.79 2.00 3.88
N ARG A 274 7.80 2.04 3.03
CA ARG A 274 8.11 0.95 2.09
C ARG A 274 9.60 0.66 2.06
N LEU A 275 9.95 -0.60 2.18
CA LEU A 275 11.25 -1.09 1.75
C LEU A 275 11.12 -1.63 0.33
N ILE A 276 11.88 -1.06 -0.59
CA ILE A 276 11.90 -1.42 -2.00
C ILE A 276 13.20 -2.16 -2.29
N ILE A 277 13.13 -3.31 -2.93
CA ILE A 277 14.27 -4.10 -3.36
C ILE A 277 14.16 -4.33 -4.87
N ASP A 278 15.17 -3.89 -5.62
CA ASP A 278 15.30 -4.15 -7.05
C ASP A 278 16.40 -5.19 -7.30
N LEU A 279 16.02 -6.28 -7.96
CA LEU A 279 16.87 -7.39 -8.37
C LEU A 279 17.12 -7.26 -9.87
N PHE A 280 18.36 -7.00 -10.26
CA PHE A 280 18.70 -6.69 -11.65
C PHE A 280 18.89 -7.95 -12.49
N HIS A 281 18.21 -8.00 -13.65
CA HIS A 281 18.41 -9.05 -14.64
C HIS A 281 19.82 -8.96 -15.23
N ARG A 282 20.37 -10.10 -15.67
CA ARG A 282 21.68 -10.18 -16.35
C ARG A 282 21.55 -10.11 -17.84
#